data_a764eb747a4896890e2479c3cabcc8c0
#
_entry.id   a764eb747a4896890e2479c3cabcc8c0
#
_cell.length_a   1.000
_cell.length_b   1.000
_cell.length_c   1.000
_cell.angle_alpha   90.00
_cell.angle_beta   90.00
_cell.angle_gamma   90.00
#
_symmetry.space_group_name_H-M   'P 1'
#
loop_
_entity.id
_entity.type
_entity.pdbx_description
1 polymer ?
#
loop_
_entity_poly.entity_id
_entity_poly.type
_entity_poly.pdbx_seq_one_letter_code
_entity_poly.pdbx_strand_id
1 'polypeptide(L)'
;MQHKLVTFIGGGNMAQAIVFGLLKRGYPADKIIVCDPNEEKRDLFAQKGVRTATDNVSAASQGDVVLLAVKPQMLADVCAPLSAVDFQAKLVISIAAGISLVRLAALLPSAQSVVRVMPNTPALVGEGMAGLFAAKNTSENDRTFAQDLLSAVGKTLWLDSEEQMHAVTAASGSSPAYFFQLLEAMQQGLQQMGLNEQQARELVQQAMLGSAKMVVENPQLDLATLRQNVTSKGGTTAAALNVFNQHQFNDIVQQAMQACVARSKEMETLF
;
A
#
# COMPACT_ATOMS: atom_id res chain seq x y z
N MET A 1 3.93 -18.77 -8.02
CA MET A 1 3.64 -17.67 -8.99
C MET A 1 4.31 -17.95 -10.33
N GLN A 2 3.60 -17.77 -11.46
CA GLN A 2 4.21 -17.83 -12.80
C GLN A 2 5.20 -16.67 -12.98
N HIS A 3 6.29 -16.87 -13.73
CA HIS A 3 7.25 -15.80 -14.00
C HIS A 3 6.90 -15.08 -15.32
N LYS A 4 5.82 -14.30 -15.32
CA LYS A 4 5.46 -13.38 -16.42
C LYS A 4 6.47 -12.22 -16.50
N LEU A 5 6.62 -11.60 -17.66
CA LEU A 5 7.41 -10.36 -17.78
C LEU A 5 6.59 -9.18 -17.22
N VAL A 6 7.05 -8.58 -16.14
CA VAL A 6 6.37 -7.47 -15.47
C VAL A 6 7.08 -6.16 -15.77
N THR A 7 6.36 -5.21 -16.36
CA THR A 7 6.84 -3.85 -16.60
C THR A 7 6.23 -2.90 -15.58
N PHE A 8 7.08 -2.22 -14.81
CA PHE A 8 6.69 -1.14 -13.91
C PHE A 8 6.83 0.20 -14.63
N ILE A 9 5.75 0.96 -14.71
CA ILE A 9 5.76 2.35 -15.17
C ILE A 9 5.84 3.25 -13.94
N GLY A 10 7.03 3.75 -13.67
CA GLY A 10 7.42 4.45 -12.46
C GLY A 10 8.28 3.60 -11.51
N GLY A 11 9.40 4.17 -11.05
CA GLY A 11 10.39 3.58 -10.14
C GLY A 11 10.39 4.19 -8.74
N GLY A 12 9.22 4.64 -8.24
CA GLY A 12 9.08 5.24 -6.91
C GLY A 12 9.18 4.21 -5.77
N ASN A 13 9.02 4.68 -4.52
CA ASN A 13 9.17 3.87 -3.31
C ASN A 13 8.32 2.59 -3.33
N MET A 14 7.08 2.67 -3.83
CA MET A 14 6.21 1.49 -3.88
C MET A 14 6.65 0.48 -4.94
N ALA A 15 7.12 0.96 -6.11
CA ALA A 15 7.73 0.09 -7.11
C ALA A 15 8.98 -0.60 -6.56
N GLN A 16 9.84 0.13 -5.84
CA GLN A 16 11.02 -0.42 -5.16
C GLN A 16 10.63 -1.50 -4.15
N ALA A 17 9.64 -1.23 -3.29
CA ALA A 17 9.16 -2.21 -2.32
C ALA A 17 8.73 -3.51 -3.01
N ILE A 18 7.87 -3.41 -4.02
CA ILE A 18 7.32 -4.57 -4.73
C ILE A 18 8.43 -5.32 -5.47
N VAL A 19 9.26 -4.64 -6.25
CA VAL A 19 10.35 -5.25 -7.03
C VAL A 19 11.36 -5.94 -6.11
N PHE A 20 11.81 -5.26 -5.05
CA PHE A 20 12.79 -5.87 -4.15
C PHE A 20 12.20 -7.01 -3.32
N GLY A 21 10.91 -6.93 -2.97
CA GLY A 21 10.18 -8.03 -2.36
C GLY A 21 10.07 -9.25 -3.28
N LEU A 22 9.80 -9.04 -4.57
CA LEU A 22 9.77 -10.09 -5.60
C LEU A 22 11.14 -10.76 -5.74
N LEU A 23 12.22 -9.96 -5.87
CA LEU A 23 13.58 -10.49 -5.96
C LEU A 23 13.97 -11.30 -4.73
N LYS A 24 13.62 -10.84 -3.52
CA LYS A 24 13.86 -11.55 -2.26
C LYS A 24 13.14 -12.92 -2.23
N ARG A 25 12.02 -13.05 -2.92
CA ARG A 25 11.26 -14.30 -3.06
C ARG A 25 11.69 -15.15 -4.27
N GLY A 26 12.76 -14.76 -4.95
CA GLY A 26 13.33 -15.52 -6.06
C GLY A 26 12.67 -15.26 -7.41
N TYR A 27 11.92 -14.17 -7.59
CA TYR A 27 11.42 -13.77 -8.90
C TYR A 27 12.60 -13.37 -9.80
N PRO A 28 12.71 -13.88 -11.04
CA PRO A 28 13.86 -13.59 -11.89
C PRO A 28 13.96 -12.10 -12.24
N ALA A 29 15.13 -11.51 -12.03
CA ALA A 29 15.36 -10.08 -12.27
C ALA A 29 15.20 -9.69 -13.76
N ASP A 30 15.57 -10.58 -14.67
CA ASP A 30 15.42 -10.42 -16.12
C ASP A 30 13.94 -10.44 -16.59
N LYS A 31 13.03 -10.89 -15.74
CA LYS A 31 11.57 -10.83 -15.92
C LYS A 31 10.92 -9.58 -15.37
N ILE A 32 11.71 -8.59 -14.97
CA ILE A 32 11.22 -7.30 -14.47
C ILE A 32 11.86 -6.18 -15.32
N ILE A 33 11.01 -5.24 -15.77
CA ILE A 33 11.43 -3.99 -16.40
C ILE A 33 10.91 -2.85 -15.53
N VAL A 34 11.77 -1.88 -15.17
CA VAL A 34 11.34 -0.65 -14.50
C VAL A 34 11.62 0.53 -15.43
N CYS A 35 10.57 1.25 -15.79
CA CYS A 35 10.64 2.45 -16.61
C CYS A 35 10.44 3.69 -15.73
N ASP A 36 11.46 4.53 -15.62
CA ASP A 36 11.39 5.84 -14.91
C ASP A 36 12.31 6.82 -15.61
N PRO A 37 11.93 8.10 -15.79
CA PRO A 37 12.81 9.10 -16.41
C PRO A 37 14.04 9.44 -15.56
N ASN A 38 13.97 9.26 -14.24
CA ASN A 38 15.07 9.55 -13.32
C ASN A 38 16.12 8.42 -13.33
N GLU A 39 17.39 8.77 -13.66
CA GLU A 39 18.49 7.83 -13.75
C GLU A 39 18.86 7.21 -12.41
N GLU A 40 18.95 8.01 -11.35
CA GLU A 40 19.28 7.53 -10.00
C GLU A 40 18.31 6.44 -9.52
N LYS A 41 17.00 6.59 -9.84
CA LYS A 41 16.03 5.56 -9.51
C LYS A 41 16.25 4.29 -10.34
N ARG A 42 16.53 4.43 -11.66
CA ARG A 42 16.80 3.25 -12.51
C ARG A 42 18.02 2.48 -12.03
N ASP A 43 19.06 3.18 -11.57
CA ASP A 43 20.29 2.58 -11.09
C ASP A 43 20.08 1.68 -9.87
N LEU A 44 19.13 2.04 -8.97
CA LEU A 44 18.78 1.19 -7.82
C LEU A 44 18.27 -0.20 -8.27
N PHE A 45 17.55 -0.25 -9.38
CA PHE A 45 17.03 -1.50 -9.93
C PHE A 45 18.11 -2.22 -10.77
N ALA A 46 18.86 -1.49 -11.58
CA ALA A 46 19.94 -2.05 -12.41
C ALA A 46 21.02 -2.76 -11.58
N GLN A 47 21.37 -2.20 -10.40
CA GLN A 47 22.30 -2.81 -9.44
C GLN A 47 21.80 -4.17 -8.90
N LYS A 48 20.49 -4.46 -9.02
CA LYS A 48 19.89 -5.73 -8.64
C LYS A 48 19.65 -6.68 -9.84
N GLY A 49 20.18 -6.32 -11.02
CA GLY A 49 20.01 -7.10 -12.24
C GLY A 49 18.66 -6.93 -12.94
N VAL A 50 17.82 -5.98 -12.46
CA VAL A 50 16.54 -5.65 -13.07
C VAL A 50 16.78 -4.84 -14.35
N ARG A 51 16.01 -5.14 -15.39
CA ARG A 51 16.04 -4.36 -16.65
C ARG A 51 15.43 -2.98 -16.42
N THR A 52 16.03 -1.95 -16.98
CA THR A 52 15.52 -0.57 -16.87
C THR A 52 15.28 0.06 -18.24
N ALA A 53 14.36 1.02 -18.30
CA ALA A 53 13.99 1.74 -19.52
C ALA A 53 13.66 3.20 -19.21
N THR A 54 13.66 4.03 -20.25
CA THR A 54 13.25 5.46 -20.19
C THR A 54 11.97 5.72 -21.00
N ASP A 55 11.66 4.84 -21.95
CA ASP A 55 10.48 4.97 -22.82
C ASP A 55 9.37 4.03 -22.37
N ASN A 56 8.24 4.61 -21.94
CA ASN A 56 7.10 3.88 -21.39
C ASN A 56 6.43 2.98 -22.45
N VAL A 57 6.34 3.41 -23.71
CA VAL A 57 5.67 2.65 -24.78
C VAL A 57 6.45 1.40 -25.09
N SER A 58 7.76 1.53 -25.30
CA SER A 58 8.65 0.40 -25.56
C SER A 58 8.67 -0.59 -24.37
N ALA A 59 8.72 -0.08 -23.15
CA ALA A 59 8.71 -0.91 -21.95
C ALA A 59 7.37 -1.66 -21.78
N ALA A 60 6.24 -0.98 -21.89
CA ALA A 60 4.90 -1.56 -21.74
C ALA A 60 4.59 -2.58 -22.84
N SER A 61 5.07 -2.36 -24.07
CA SER A 61 4.87 -3.28 -25.18
C SER A 61 5.48 -4.67 -24.91
N GLN A 62 6.60 -4.74 -24.21
CA GLN A 62 7.30 -5.98 -23.88
C GLN A 62 6.61 -6.77 -22.76
N GLY A 63 6.01 -6.13 -21.77
CA GLY A 63 5.46 -6.79 -20.59
C GLY A 63 4.21 -7.61 -20.87
N ASP A 64 4.09 -8.76 -20.21
CA ASP A 64 2.83 -9.52 -20.09
C ASP A 64 1.92 -8.83 -19.06
N VAL A 65 2.54 -8.17 -18.08
CA VAL A 65 1.88 -7.40 -17.02
C VAL A 65 2.47 -6.00 -17.00
N VAL A 66 1.60 -4.99 -16.97
CA VAL A 66 2.00 -3.58 -16.86
C VAL A 66 1.47 -3.02 -15.54
N LEU A 67 2.39 -2.65 -14.63
CA LEU A 67 2.07 -2.08 -13.34
C LEU A 67 2.29 -0.56 -13.38
N LEU A 68 1.21 0.21 -13.22
CA LEU A 68 1.22 1.66 -13.17
C LEU A 68 1.56 2.12 -11.75
N ALA A 69 2.80 2.58 -11.54
CA ALA A 69 3.36 2.98 -10.24
C ALA A 69 3.72 4.47 -10.18
N VAL A 70 3.00 5.28 -10.93
CA VAL A 70 3.15 6.74 -10.92
C VAL A 70 2.14 7.41 -9.98
N LYS A 71 2.41 8.66 -9.63
CA LYS A 71 1.47 9.45 -8.82
C LYS A 71 0.17 9.69 -9.61
N PRO A 72 -1.01 9.74 -8.93
CA PRO A 72 -2.30 9.94 -9.58
C PRO A 72 -2.32 11.13 -10.56
N GLN A 73 -1.73 12.25 -10.15
CA GLN A 73 -1.67 13.49 -10.94
C GLN A 73 -0.93 13.34 -12.29
N MET A 74 -0.04 12.36 -12.39
CA MET A 74 0.76 12.11 -13.59
C MET A 74 0.14 11.03 -14.50
N LEU A 75 -0.89 10.34 -14.01
CA LEU A 75 -1.35 9.11 -14.67
C LEU A 75 -1.90 9.38 -16.07
N ALA A 76 -2.66 10.46 -16.25
CA ALA A 76 -3.22 10.83 -17.55
C ALA A 76 -2.11 11.08 -18.57
N ASP A 77 -1.10 11.88 -18.23
CA ASP A 77 0.02 12.21 -19.12
C ASP A 77 0.86 10.97 -19.45
N VAL A 78 1.07 10.10 -18.45
CA VAL A 78 1.81 8.84 -18.63
C VAL A 78 1.04 7.84 -19.49
N CYS A 79 -0.28 7.76 -19.35
CA CYS A 79 -1.12 6.85 -20.14
C CYS A 79 -1.39 7.34 -21.56
N ALA A 80 -1.34 8.66 -21.83
CA ALA A 80 -1.62 9.19 -23.16
C ALA A 80 -0.77 8.53 -24.28
N PRO A 81 0.57 8.44 -24.20
CA PRO A 81 1.36 7.73 -25.18
C PRO A 81 1.16 6.20 -25.15
N LEU A 82 0.75 5.63 -24.02
CA LEU A 82 0.49 4.19 -23.88
C LEU A 82 -0.75 3.74 -24.66
N SER A 83 -1.60 4.65 -25.14
CA SER A 83 -2.71 4.34 -26.05
C SER A 83 -2.25 3.66 -27.34
N ALA A 84 -0.97 3.80 -27.72
CA ALA A 84 -0.36 3.11 -28.85
C ALA A 84 -0.02 1.64 -28.58
N VAL A 85 -0.10 1.20 -27.32
CA VAL A 85 0.18 -0.20 -26.91
C VAL A 85 -1.12 -0.99 -26.91
N ASP A 86 -1.09 -2.20 -27.49
CA ASP A 86 -2.21 -3.13 -27.36
C ASP A 86 -2.16 -3.84 -26.00
N PHE A 87 -3.19 -3.59 -25.16
CA PHE A 87 -3.34 -4.18 -23.85
C PHE A 87 -4.33 -5.36 -23.81
N GLN A 88 -4.91 -5.79 -24.94
CA GLN A 88 -5.95 -6.84 -24.94
C GLN A 88 -5.51 -8.13 -24.25
N ALA A 89 -4.26 -8.54 -24.44
CA ALA A 89 -3.69 -9.76 -23.86
C ALA A 89 -2.83 -9.49 -22.61
N LYS A 90 -2.82 -8.25 -22.10
CA LYS A 90 -1.97 -7.86 -20.95
C LYS A 90 -2.81 -7.65 -19.69
N LEU A 91 -2.25 -8.01 -18.54
CA LEU A 91 -2.77 -7.59 -17.26
C LEU A 91 -2.26 -6.18 -16.92
N VAL A 92 -3.18 -5.26 -16.66
CA VAL A 92 -2.85 -3.94 -16.11
C VAL A 92 -3.12 -3.93 -14.60
N ILE A 93 -2.13 -3.53 -13.82
CA ILE A 93 -2.25 -3.34 -12.38
C ILE A 93 -1.99 -1.86 -12.09
N SER A 94 -2.93 -1.17 -11.43
CA SER A 94 -2.74 0.21 -10.99
C SER A 94 -2.64 0.29 -9.49
N ILE A 95 -1.56 0.89 -8.98
CA ILE A 95 -1.37 1.19 -7.55
C ILE A 95 -1.56 2.69 -7.25
N ALA A 96 -2.10 3.46 -8.20
CA ALA A 96 -2.36 4.88 -8.04
C ALA A 96 -3.62 5.10 -7.17
N ALA A 97 -3.47 5.86 -6.08
CA ALA A 97 -4.58 6.19 -5.20
C ALA A 97 -5.60 7.11 -5.89
N GLY A 98 -6.91 6.90 -5.66
CA GLY A 98 -7.97 7.75 -6.19
C GLY A 98 -8.19 7.61 -7.69
N ILE A 99 -7.75 6.53 -8.34
CA ILE A 99 -8.00 6.28 -9.76
C ILE A 99 -8.93 5.07 -9.88
N SER A 100 -10.14 5.30 -10.38
CA SER A 100 -11.15 4.25 -10.56
C SER A 100 -10.90 3.37 -11.78
N LEU A 101 -11.52 2.17 -11.80
CA LEU A 101 -11.50 1.30 -12.98
C LEU A 101 -12.12 1.97 -14.21
N VAL A 102 -13.15 2.79 -14.02
CA VAL A 102 -13.77 3.57 -15.10
C VAL A 102 -12.75 4.54 -15.69
N ARG A 103 -11.99 5.23 -14.85
CA ARG A 103 -10.92 6.13 -15.29
C ARG A 103 -9.79 5.39 -16.01
N LEU A 104 -9.37 4.24 -15.46
CA LEU A 104 -8.35 3.40 -16.12
C LEU A 104 -8.81 2.89 -17.48
N ALA A 105 -10.07 2.47 -17.63
CA ALA A 105 -10.63 2.06 -18.90
C ALA A 105 -10.69 3.21 -19.92
N ALA A 106 -10.95 4.44 -19.49
CA ALA A 106 -10.90 5.61 -20.35
C ALA A 106 -9.47 5.95 -20.80
N LEU A 107 -8.48 5.78 -19.93
CA LEU A 107 -7.07 6.05 -20.23
C LEU A 107 -6.41 4.95 -21.09
N LEU A 108 -6.82 3.70 -20.92
CA LEU A 108 -6.27 2.52 -21.62
C LEU A 108 -7.41 1.68 -22.20
N PRO A 109 -8.08 2.14 -23.28
CA PRO A 109 -9.32 1.52 -23.76
C PRO A 109 -9.16 0.09 -24.30
N SER A 110 -7.96 -0.34 -24.67
CA SER A 110 -7.69 -1.73 -25.09
C SER A 110 -7.47 -2.69 -23.90
N ALA A 111 -7.31 -2.18 -22.67
CA ALA A 111 -7.08 -3.03 -21.49
C ALA A 111 -8.36 -3.75 -21.05
N GLN A 112 -8.38 -5.09 -21.17
CA GLN A 112 -9.50 -5.92 -20.79
C GLN A 112 -9.35 -6.48 -19.36
N SER A 113 -8.12 -6.77 -18.95
CA SER A 113 -7.78 -7.30 -17.63
C SER A 113 -7.12 -6.20 -16.79
N VAL A 114 -7.84 -5.68 -15.80
CA VAL A 114 -7.38 -4.56 -14.97
C VAL A 114 -7.62 -4.87 -13.50
N VAL A 115 -6.58 -4.68 -12.68
CA VAL A 115 -6.67 -4.78 -11.22
C VAL A 115 -6.25 -3.44 -10.60
N ARG A 116 -7.16 -2.85 -9.85
CA ARG A 116 -6.89 -1.70 -8.97
C ARG A 116 -6.36 -2.20 -7.64
N VAL A 117 -5.29 -1.62 -7.15
CA VAL A 117 -4.64 -2.00 -5.89
C VAL A 117 -4.39 -0.76 -5.04
N MET A 118 -4.70 -0.84 -3.76
CA MET A 118 -4.31 0.16 -2.77
C MET A 118 -3.33 -0.45 -1.77
N PRO A 119 -2.02 -0.34 -2.02
CA PRO A 119 -0.96 -0.79 -1.11
C PRO A 119 -0.68 0.27 -0.03
N ASN A 120 0.22 -0.06 0.90
CA ASN A 120 0.71 0.89 1.90
C ASN A 120 2.24 0.81 2.08
N THR A 121 2.82 1.83 2.72
CA THR A 121 4.26 1.96 2.90
C THR A 121 4.95 0.87 3.71
N PRO A 122 4.30 0.15 4.67
CA PRO A 122 4.93 -1.01 5.32
C PRO A 122 5.36 -2.13 4.36
N ALA A 123 4.92 -2.12 3.10
CA ALA A 123 5.45 -2.97 2.03
C ALA A 123 6.99 -2.87 1.89
N LEU A 124 7.59 -1.72 2.21
CA LEU A 124 9.04 -1.52 2.20
C LEU A 124 9.81 -2.45 3.15
N VAL A 125 9.14 -2.91 4.20
CA VAL A 125 9.70 -3.85 5.18
C VAL A 125 9.06 -5.25 5.11
N GLY A 126 8.24 -5.50 4.08
CA GLY A 126 7.59 -6.79 3.86
C GLY A 126 6.32 -7.01 4.70
N GLU A 127 5.84 -5.98 5.38
CA GLU A 127 4.65 -6.01 6.26
C GLU A 127 3.51 -5.13 5.69
N GLY A 128 3.42 -5.08 4.37
CA GLY A 128 2.38 -4.33 3.67
C GLY A 128 0.99 -4.94 3.82
N MET A 129 -0.02 -4.12 3.55
CA MET A 129 -1.39 -4.54 3.33
C MET A 129 -1.89 -3.90 2.03
N ALA A 130 -2.45 -4.70 1.13
CA ALA A 130 -3.01 -4.20 -0.12
C ALA A 130 -4.46 -4.65 -0.29
N GLY A 131 -5.37 -3.71 -0.54
CA GLY A 131 -6.71 -4.00 -1.06
C GLY A 131 -6.66 -4.13 -2.57
N LEU A 132 -7.34 -5.15 -3.13
CA LEU A 132 -7.41 -5.45 -4.55
C LEU A 132 -8.87 -5.43 -5.03
N PHE A 133 -9.11 -4.83 -6.19
CA PHE A 133 -10.38 -4.91 -6.88
C PHE A 133 -10.16 -5.05 -8.38
N ALA A 134 -10.85 -5.99 -9.02
CA ALA A 134 -10.64 -6.32 -10.43
C ALA A 134 -11.80 -5.88 -11.31
N ALA A 135 -11.48 -5.47 -12.54
CA ALA A 135 -12.48 -5.31 -13.59
C ALA A 135 -13.18 -6.64 -13.89
N LYS A 136 -14.44 -6.57 -14.31
CA LYS A 136 -15.32 -7.74 -14.52
C LYS A 136 -14.71 -8.81 -15.46
N ASN A 137 -13.96 -8.37 -16.46
CA ASN A 137 -13.36 -9.26 -17.47
C ASN A 137 -11.99 -9.80 -17.06
N THR A 138 -11.48 -9.46 -15.88
CA THR A 138 -10.19 -9.96 -15.39
C THR A 138 -10.30 -11.45 -15.07
N SER A 139 -9.47 -12.26 -15.73
CA SER A 139 -9.44 -13.70 -15.53
C SER A 139 -9.00 -14.09 -14.13
N GLU A 140 -9.39 -15.27 -13.67
CA GLU A 140 -8.94 -15.80 -12.36
C GLU A 140 -7.42 -15.98 -12.30
N ASN A 141 -6.79 -16.35 -13.42
CA ASN A 141 -5.34 -16.44 -13.51
C ASN A 141 -4.66 -15.07 -13.31
N ASP A 142 -5.22 -14.00 -13.85
CA ASP A 142 -4.69 -12.65 -13.68
C ASP A 142 -4.95 -12.10 -12.28
N ARG A 143 -6.11 -12.42 -11.70
CA ARG A 143 -6.40 -12.11 -10.29
C ARG A 143 -5.40 -12.79 -9.36
N THR A 144 -5.19 -14.08 -9.54
CA THR A 144 -4.20 -14.85 -8.76
C THR A 144 -2.80 -14.29 -8.94
N PHE A 145 -2.41 -13.95 -10.17
CA PHE A 145 -1.10 -13.36 -10.44
C PHE A 145 -0.92 -12.00 -9.72
N ALA A 146 -1.93 -11.12 -9.79
CA ALA A 146 -1.90 -9.82 -9.10
C ALA A 146 -1.79 -10.01 -7.58
N GLN A 147 -2.54 -10.95 -7.01
CA GLN A 147 -2.48 -11.29 -5.60
C GLN A 147 -1.09 -11.80 -5.19
N ASP A 148 -0.53 -12.75 -5.93
CA ASP A 148 0.79 -13.32 -5.66
C ASP A 148 1.89 -12.26 -5.70
N LEU A 149 1.81 -11.36 -6.70
CA LEU A 149 2.76 -10.27 -6.89
C LEU A 149 2.76 -9.33 -5.67
N LEU A 150 1.59 -8.92 -5.19
CA LEU A 150 1.47 -8.04 -4.02
C LEU A 150 1.76 -8.77 -2.71
N SER A 151 1.48 -10.08 -2.64
CA SER A 151 1.81 -10.92 -1.49
C SER A 151 3.31 -11.06 -1.27
N ALA A 152 4.14 -10.68 -2.24
CA ALA A 152 5.60 -10.62 -2.08
C ALA A 152 6.04 -9.62 -0.98
N VAL A 153 5.21 -8.63 -0.64
CA VAL A 153 5.56 -7.54 0.27
C VAL A 153 4.57 -7.36 1.43
N GLY A 154 3.68 -8.34 1.66
CA GLY A 154 2.72 -8.27 2.76
C GLY A 154 1.51 -9.15 2.53
N LYS A 155 0.37 -8.73 3.09
CA LYS A 155 -0.93 -9.40 2.94
C LYS A 155 -1.79 -8.68 1.91
N THR A 156 -2.74 -9.42 1.33
CA THR A 156 -3.69 -8.90 0.34
C THR A 156 -5.12 -9.23 0.76
N LEU A 157 -6.06 -8.38 0.34
CA LEU A 157 -7.49 -8.56 0.55
C LEU A 157 -8.24 -8.21 -0.74
N TRP A 158 -9.02 -9.17 -1.28
CA TRP A 158 -9.96 -8.88 -2.34
C TRP A 158 -11.20 -8.20 -1.79
N LEU A 159 -11.66 -7.17 -2.50
CA LEU A 159 -12.83 -6.39 -2.14
C LEU A 159 -14.04 -6.83 -2.97
N ASP A 160 -15.23 -6.77 -2.37
CA ASP A 160 -16.51 -7.12 -3.02
C ASP A 160 -17.00 -5.99 -3.94
N SER A 161 -16.60 -4.75 -3.66
CA SER A 161 -16.95 -3.57 -4.47
C SER A 161 -15.79 -2.57 -4.53
N GLU A 162 -15.72 -1.80 -5.63
CA GLU A 162 -14.71 -0.75 -5.79
C GLU A 162 -14.83 0.35 -4.74
N GLU A 163 -16.05 0.66 -4.29
CA GLU A 163 -16.33 1.66 -3.24
C GLU A 163 -15.59 1.34 -1.92
N GLN A 164 -15.39 0.06 -1.59
CA GLN A 164 -14.63 -0.35 -0.40
C GLN A 164 -13.15 0.07 -0.46
N MET A 165 -12.63 0.44 -1.64
CA MET A 165 -11.26 0.92 -1.78
C MET A 165 -10.99 2.21 -0.97
N HIS A 166 -12.01 3.05 -0.77
CA HIS A 166 -11.90 4.23 0.10
C HIS A 166 -11.69 3.85 1.57
N ALA A 167 -12.39 2.82 2.04
CA ALA A 167 -12.19 2.30 3.39
C ALA A 167 -10.79 1.69 3.56
N VAL A 168 -10.29 0.95 2.56
CA VAL A 168 -8.91 0.45 2.55
C VAL A 168 -7.91 1.60 2.59
N THR A 169 -8.15 2.68 1.85
CA THR A 169 -7.30 3.87 1.88
C THR A 169 -7.22 4.46 3.29
N ALA A 170 -8.34 4.59 3.99
CA ALA A 170 -8.37 5.12 5.36
C ALA A 170 -7.77 4.15 6.40
N ALA A 171 -8.07 2.84 6.27
CA ALA A 171 -7.70 1.84 7.28
C ALA A 171 -6.27 1.31 7.13
N SER A 172 -5.71 1.34 5.92
CA SER A 172 -4.43 0.72 5.57
C SER A 172 -3.50 1.68 4.82
N GLY A 173 -3.98 2.37 3.79
CA GLY A 173 -3.16 3.26 2.98
C GLY A 173 -2.59 4.43 3.77
N SER A 174 -3.43 5.07 4.57
CA SER A 174 -3.10 6.28 5.36
C SER A 174 -2.74 6.00 6.81
N SER A 175 -3.22 4.90 7.39
CA SER A 175 -3.08 4.60 8.82
C SER A 175 -1.64 4.44 9.33
N PRO A 176 -0.62 4.09 8.54
CA PRO A 176 0.75 4.17 9.03
C PRO A 176 1.10 5.55 9.62
N ALA A 177 0.60 6.63 8.99
CA ALA A 177 0.81 7.98 9.52
C ALA A 177 0.10 8.21 10.87
N TYR A 178 -1.08 7.58 11.09
CA TYR A 178 -1.79 7.70 12.37
C TYR A 178 -1.02 7.03 13.51
N PHE A 179 -0.44 5.85 13.24
CA PHE A 179 0.42 5.16 14.19
C PHE A 179 1.71 5.96 14.46
N PHE A 180 2.33 6.54 13.43
CA PHE A 180 3.52 7.36 13.62
C PHE A 180 3.22 8.60 14.47
N GLN A 181 2.08 9.26 14.28
CA GLN A 181 1.66 10.40 15.08
C GLN A 181 1.42 10.01 16.54
N LEU A 182 0.79 8.86 16.80
CA LEU A 182 0.61 8.34 18.16
C LEU A 182 1.96 8.08 18.83
N LEU A 183 2.88 7.40 18.13
CA LEU A 183 4.22 7.12 18.65
C LEU A 183 5.02 8.40 18.93
N GLU A 184 4.92 9.40 18.05
CA GLU A 184 5.55 10.72 18.23
C GLU A 184 5.03 11.40 19.48
N ALA A 185 3.71 11.43 19.69
CA ALA A 185 3.11 12.01 20.89
C ALA A 185 3.56 11.29 22.18
N MET A 186 3.61 9.94 22.15
CA MET A 186 4.11 9.16 23.28
C MET A 186 5.60 9.42 23.55
N GLN A 187 6.43 9.50 22.51
CA GLN A 187 7.85 9.83 22.66
C GLN A 187 8.06 11.21 23.29
N GLN A 188 7.32 12.23 22.82
CA GLN A 188 7.37 13.57 23.40
C GLN A 188 6.93 13.58 24.88
N GLY A 189 5.88 12.85 25.23
CA GLY A 189 5.44 12.69 26.61
C GLY A 189 6.51 12.08 27.51
N LEU A 190 7.20 11.03 27.06
CA LEU A 190 8.30 10.39 27.79
C LEU A 190 9.49 11.34 28.00
N GLN A 191 9.81 12.17 26.99
CA GLN A 191 10.87 13.18 27.13
C GLN A 191 10.50 14.24 28.19
N GLN A 192 9.23 14.66 28.26
CA GLN A 192 8.76 15.55 29.33
C GLN A 192 8.81 14.90 30.72
N MET A 193 8.75 13.55 30.79
CA MET A 193 8.93 12.77 32.03
C MET A 193 10.40 12.54 32.38
N GLY A 194 11.36 13.08 31.61
CA GLY A 194 12.79 13.03 31.92
C GLY A 194 13.60 11.96 31.21
N LEU A 195 13.01 11.18 30.27
CA LEU A 195 13.78 10.26 29.46
C LEU A 195 14.48 11.00 28.30
N ASN A 196 15.68 10.55 27.92
CA ASN A 196 16.30 11.04 26.70
C ASN A 196 15.60 10.50 25.45
N GLU A 197 15.88 11.11 24.30
CA GLU A 197 15.24 10.81 23.02
C GLU A 197 15.38 9.31 22.64
N GLN A 198 16.57 8.76 22.79
CA GLN A 198 16.84 7.36 22.44
C GLN A 198 16.03 6.37 23.31
N GLN A 199 16.02 6.60 24.64
CA GLN A 199 15.23 5.79 25.56
C GLN A 199 13.73 5.85 25.27
N ALA A 200 13.22 7.07 25.03
CA ALA A 200 11.81 7.28 24.69
C ALA A 200 11.46 6.58 23.38
N ARG A 201 12.29 6.70 22.35
CA ARG A 201 12.11 6.05 21.04
C ARG A 201 12.09 4.53 21.16
N GLU A 202 13.04 3.94 21.86
CA GLU A 202 13.15 2.48 22.04
C GLU A 202 11.92 1.91 22.73
N LEU A 203 11.43 2.57 23.79
CA LEU A 203 10.24 2.14 24.54
C LEU A 203 8.98 2.13 23.66
N VAL A 204 8.69 3.22 22.98
CA VAL A 204 7.43 3.32 22.20
C VAL A 204 7.46 2.41 20.98
N GLN A 205 8.59 2.30 20.30
CA GLN A 205 8.75 1.42 19.15
C GLN A 205 8.56 -0.06 19.54
N GLN A 206 9.17 -0.51 20.66
CA GLN A 206 9.05 -1.90 21.08
C GLN A 206 7.64 -2.22 21.60
N ALA A 207 7.01 -1.29 22.31
CA ALA A 207 5.63 -1.43 22.76
C ALA A 207 4.66 -1.57 21.58
N MET A 208 4.81 -0.75 20.53
CA MET A 208 3.99 -0.84 19.31
C MET A 208 4.19 -2.18 18.60
N LEU A 209 5.46 -2.58 18.37
CA LEU A 209 5.77 -3.84 17.69
C LEU A 209 5.19 -5.04 18.44
N GLY A 210 5.36 -5.09 19.77
CA GLY A 210 4.83 -6.16 20.61
C GLY A 210 3.31 -6.20 20.57
N SER A 211 2.64 -5.06 20.65
CA SER A 211 1.18 -4.97 20.59
C SER A 211 0.63 -5.44 19.24
N ALA A 212 1.26 -5.03 18.13
CA ALA A 212 0.87 -5.48 16.81
C ALA A 212 1.01 -7.00 16.64
N LYS A 213 2.12 -7.58 17.14
CA LYS A 213 2.31 -9.04 17.13
C LYS A 213 1.26 -9.75 17.97
N MET A 214 0.94 -9.25 19.16
CA MET A 214 -0.13 -9.84 19.99
C MET A 214 -1.47 -9.89 19.27
N VAL A 215 -1.82 -8.86 18.49
CA VAL A 215 -3.04 -8.87 17.66
C VAL A 215 -2.98 -9.96 16.60
N VAL A 216 -1.86 -10.06 15.88
CA VAL A 216 -1.70 -11.02 14.77
C VAL A 216 -1.66 -12.46 15.24
N GLU A 217 -1.03 -12.73 16.39
CA GLU A 217 -0.86 -14.08 16.94
C GLU A 217 -2.07 -14.58 17.74
N ASN A 218 -3.05 -13.70 18.00
CA ASN A 218 -4.28 -14.06 18.74
C ASN A 218 -5.55 -13.73 17.91
N PRO A 219 -5.71 -14.30 16.71
CA PRO A 219 -6.83 -13.97 15.83
C PRO A 219 -8.20 -14.39 16.40
N GLN A 220 -8.23 -15.24 17.41
CA GLN A 220 -9.45 -15.69 18.12
C GLN A 220 -9.94 -14.66 19.16
N LEU A 221 -9.11 -13.67 19.54
CA LEU A 221 -9.47 -12.62 20.48
C LEU A 221 -9.83 -11.33 19.74
N ASP A 222 -10.93 -10.71 20.13
CA ASP A 222 -11.23 -9.38 19.63
C ASP A 222 -10.32 -8.31 20.28
N LEU A 223 -10.23 -7.14 19.63
CA LEU A 223 -9.34 -6.06 20.09
C LEU A 223 -9.74 -5.51 21.48
N ALA A 224 -11.03 -5.57 21.84
CA ALA A 224 -11.51 -5.13 23.13
C ALA A 224 -11.02 -6.07 24.23
N THR A 225 -11.07 -7.38 23.99
CA THR A 225 -10.53 -8.40 24.91
C THR A 225 -9.03 -8.25 25.11
N LEU A 226 -8.25 -8.06 24.03
CA LEU A 226 -6.81 -7.81 24.16
C LEU A 226 -6.51 -6.58 25.02
N ARG A 227 -7.28 -5.48 24.83
CA ARG A 227 -7.17 -4.28 25.65
C ARG A 227 -7.53 -4.54 27.11
N GLN A 228 -8.60 -5.29 27.38
CA GLN A 228 -9.04 -5.62 28.72
C GLN A 228 -8.00 -6.47 29.47
N ASN A 229 -7.37 -7.43 28.80
CA ASN A 229 -6.36 -8.31 29.38
C ASN A 229 -5.14 -7.57 29.95
N VAL A 230 -4.87 -6.35 29.47
CA VAL A 230 -3.78 -5.49 29.97
C VAL A 230 -4.29 -4.31 30.81
N THR A 231 -5.58 -4.35 31.24
CA THR A 231 -6.24 -3.26 31.97
C THR A 231 -6.79 -3.77 33.31
N SER A 232 -5.98 -3.74 34.36
CA SER A 232 -6.44 -4.09 35.69
C SER A 232 -7.30 -2.97 36.31
N LYS A 233 -8.30 -3.35 37.12
CA LYS A 233 -9.18 -2.41 37.81
C LYS A 233 -8.36 -1.51 38.75
N GLY A 234 -8.48 -0.17 38.56
CA GLY A 234 -7.74 0.80 39.34
C GLY A 234 -6.24 0.91 39.00
N GLY A 235 -5.77 0.20 37.97
CA GLY A 235 -4.37 0.23 37.55
C GLY A 235 -4.04 1.44 36.66
N THR A 236 -2.75 1.58 36.35
CA THR A 236 -2.21 2.69 35.53
C THR A 236 -2.78 2.70 34.12
N THR A 237 -2.98 1.55 33.50
CA THR A 237 -3.61 1.43 32.18
C THR A 237 -5.06 1.95 32.21
N ALA A 238 -5.84 1.60 33.25
CA ALA A 238 -7.20 2.10 33.39
C ALA A 238 -7.25 3.63 33.54
N ALA A 239 -6.32 4.23 34.29
CA ALA A 239 -6.21 5.67 34.43
C ALA A 239 -5.92 6.35 33.08
N ALA A 240 -4.98 5.82 32.29
CA ALA A 240 -4.65 6.34 30.97
C ALA A 240 -5.83 6.23 29.98
N LEU A 241 -6.50 5.06 29.93
CA LEU A 241 -7.67 4.86 29.08
C LEU A 241 -8.85 5.76 29.45
N ASN A 242 -9.02 6.11 30.74
CA ASN A 242 -10.03 7.07 31.15
C ASN A 242 -9.79 8.45 30.55
N VAL A 243 -8.55 8.91 30.45
CA VAL A 243 -8.22 10.18 29.78
C VAL A 243 -8.61 10.11 28.30
N PHE A 244 -8.26 9.02 27.60
CA PHE A 244 -8.68 8.86 26.20
C PHE A 244 -10.21 8.89 26.04
N ASN A 245 -10.94 8.22 26.92
CA ASN A 245 -12.41 8.21 26.90
C ASN A 245 -13.00 9.59 27.19
N GLN A 246 -12.46 10.35 28.15
CA GLN A 246 -12.89 11.71 28.45
C GLN A 246 -12.72 12.65 27.25
N HIS A 247 -11.68 12.45 26.45
CA HIS A 247 -11.43 13.20 25.21
C HIS A 247 -12.03 12.56 23.96
N GLN A 248 -12.96 11.61 24.12
CA GLN A 248 -13.69 11.02 22.99
C GLN A 248 -12.77 10.47 21.89
N PHE A 249 -11.71 9.75 22.29
CA PHE A 249 -10.70 9.24 21.37
C PHE A 249 -11.29 8.42 20.19
N ASN A 250 -12.32 7.60 20.45
CA ASN A 250 -12.98 6.83 19.42
C ASN A 250 -13.62 7.72 18.35
N ASP A 251 -14.25 8.82 18.76
CA ASP A 251 -14.89 9.77 17.85
C ASP A 251 -13.84 10.52 17.02
N ILE A 252 -12.71 10.88 17.63
CA ILE A 252 -11.58 11.50 16.92
C ILE A 252 -11.05 10.57 15.83
N VAL A 253 -10.82 9.30 16.15
CA VAL A 253 -10.35 8.31 15.18
C VAL A 253 -11.36 8.12 14.04
N GLN A 254 -12.65 8.00 14.38
CA GLN A 254 -13.70 7.84 13.39
C GLN A 254 -13.78 9.05 12.44
N GLN A 255 -13.74 10.28 12.97
CA GLN A 255 -13.75 11.51 12.18
C GLN A 255 -12.51 11.60 11.27
N ALA A 256 -11.34 11.25 11.76
CA ALA A 256 -10.11 11.23 10.96
C ALA A 256 -10.21 10.26 9.79
N MET A 257 -10.73 9.05 10.02
CA MET A 257 -10.95 8.06 8.96
C MET A 257 -12.01 8.54 7.95
N GLN A 258 -13.10 9.14 8.41
CA GLN A 258 -14.14 9.72 7.53
C GLN A 258 -13.58 10.85 6.65
N ALA A 259 -12.76 11.73 7.21
CA ALA A 259 -12.08 12.79 6.44
C ALA A 259 -11.16 12.19 5.36
N CYS A 260 -10.44 11.13 5.67
CA CYS A 260 -9.62 10.40 4.70
C CYS A 260 -10.47 9.80 3.57
N VAL A 261 -11.60 9.15 3.90
CA VAL A 261 -12.55 8.61 2.92
C VAL A 261 -13.10 9.73 2.03
N ALA A 262 -13.55 10.84 2.61
CA ALA A 262 -14.07 11.99 1.86
C ALA A 262 -13.01 12.49 0.87
N ARG A 263 -11.77 12.69 1.31
CA ARG A 263 -10.69 13.13 0.42
C ARG A 263 -10.37 12.10 -0.66
N SER A 264 -10.41 10.80 -0.35
CA SER A 264 -10.21 9.74 -1.33
C SER A 264 -11.27 9.77 -2.45
N LYS A 265 -12.52 10.05 -2.11
CA LYS A 265 -13.61 10.25 -3.09
C LYS A 265 -13.42 11.50 -3.94
N GLU A 266 -13.02 12.61 -3.33
CA GLU A 266 -12.69 13.83 -4.08
C GLU A 266 -11.56 13.58 -5.10
N MET A 267 -10.54 12.82 -4.73
CA MET A 267 -9.43 12.49 -5.64
C MET A 267 -9.90 11.74 -6.89
N GLU A 268 -10.93 10.87 -6.80
CA GLU A 268 -11.49 10.18 -7.96
C GLU A 268 -12.17 11.12 -8.97
N THR A 269 -12.61 12.30 -8.53
CA THR A 269 -13.19 13.33 -9.41
C THR A 269 -12.15 14.28 -9.97
N LEU A 270 -10.97 14.35 -9.36
CA LEU A 270 -9.89 15.26 -9.76
C LEU A 270 -8.95 14.66 -10.82
N PHE A 271 -8.81 13.37 -10.83
CA PHE A 271 -7.84 12.63 -11.65
C PHE A 271 -8.52 11.58 -12.54
#